data_9c90542882373ab761b768235e528db9
#
_entry.id   9c90542882373ab761b768235e528db9
#
_cell.length_a   1.000
_cell.length_b   1.000
_cell.length_c   1.000
_cell.angle_alpha   90.00
_cell.angle_beta   90.00
_cell.angle_gamma   90.00
#
_symmetry.space_group_name_H-M   'P 1'
#
loop_
_entity.id
_entity.type
_entity.pdbx_description
1 polymer ?
#
loop_
_entity_poly.entity_id
_entity_poly.type
_entity_poly.pdbx_seq_one_letter_code
_entity_poly.pdbx_strand_id
1 'polypeptide(L)'
;IITIEDAIKKKSFVLKSKTIRRGKSSTVIANSKHRLSGKLECGGQDHFYLEGQIAMTIPQEDNNFLIYSSTQHPSETQQIVAKVLNQKFNSINVKVRRIGGGFGGKETQSFFFAAISSIAAKKLNRPVKLRIDREDDMIMTGKRHQFIFNYEVGFSDNGKIMSSKI
;
A
#
# COMPACT_ATOMS: atom_id res chain seq x y z
N ILE A 1 -13.46 14.61 -7.34
CA ILE A 1 -13.04 13.73 -8.45
C ILE A 1 -12.98 12.32 -7.87
N ILE A 2 -13.81 11.43 -8.40
CA ILE A 2 -13.95 10.07 -7.87
C ILE A 2 -13.51 9.03 -8.93
N THR A 3 -13.64 9.35 -10.22
CA THR A 3 -13.28 8.45 -11.30
C THR A 3 -11.97 8.83 -11.99
N ILE A 4 -11.31 7.84 -12.60
CA ILE A 4 -10.07 8.06 -13.36
C ILE A 4 -10.36 8.96 -14.59
N GLU A 5 -11.50 8.77 -15.25
CA GLU A 5 -11.92 9.56 -16.40
C GLU A 5 -12.10 11.04 -16.03
N ASP A 6 -12.74 11.33 -14.90
CA ASP A 6 -12.89 12.70 -14.41
C ASP A 6 -11.53 13.32 -14.04
N ALA A 7 -10.63 12.54 -13.45
CA ALA A 7 -9.29 12.99 -13.12
C ALA A 7 -8.50 13.36 -14.38
N ILE A 8 -8.56 12.53 -15.41
CA ILE A 8 -7.92 12.77 -16.71
C ILE A 8 -8.53 14.03 -17.37
N LYS A 9 -9.86 14.11 -17.44
CA LYS A 9 -10.58 15.25 -18.04
C LYS A 9 -10.25 16.57 -17.36
N LYS A 10 -10.13 16.56 -16.04
CA LYS A 10 -9.79 17.75 -15.23
C LYS A 10 -8.27 17.95 -15.08
N LYS A 11 -7.43 17.12 -15.71
CA LYS A 11 -5.96 17.14 -15.60
C LYS A 11 -5.47 17.11 -14.14
N SER A 12 -6.21 16.40 -13.27
CA SER A 12 -5.91 16.26 -11.85
C SER A 12 -5.02 15.05 -11.62
N PHE A 13 -3.72 15.27 -11.58
CA PHE A 13 -2.71 14.23 -11.42
C PHE A 13 -1.93 14.44 -10.12
N VAL A 14 -1.68 13.36 -9.37
CA VAL A 14 -0.87 13.39 -8.14
C VAL A 14 0.61 13.60 -8.50
N LEU A 15 1.07 12.99 -9.57
CA LEU A 15 2.45 13.07 -10.04
C LEU A 15 2.48 13.36 -11.54
N LYS A 16 3.60 13.91 -12.02
CA LYS A 16 3.88 14.03 -13.45
C LYS A 16 3.96 12.64 -14.08
N SER A 17 3.43 12.50 -15.29
CA SER A 17 3.56 11.26 -16.05
C SER A 17 5.04 10.89 -16.26
N LYS A 18 5.33 9.60 -16.17
CA LYS A 18 6.66 9.05 -16.44
C LYS A 18 6.57 8.08 -17.60
N THR A 19 7.52 8.18 -18.51
CA THR A 19 7.64 7.23 -19.63
C THR A 19 8.94 6.45 -19.45
N ILE A 20 8.82 5.11 -19.42
CA ILE A 20 9.96 4.21 -19.49
C ILE A 20 9.95 3.62 -20.90
N ARG A 21 11.07 3.77 -21.63
CA ARG A 21 11.17 3.35 -23.02
C ARG A 21 12.44 2.55 -23.25
N ARG A 22 12.30 1.45 -23.99
CA ARG A 22 13.39 0.68 -24.55
C ARG A 22 13.17 0.47 -26.05
N GLY A 23 14.05 1.00 -26.88
CA GLY A 23 13.96 0.91 -28.34
C GLY A 23 12.84 1.76 -28.93
N LYS A 24 12.46 1.41 -30.16
CA LYS A 24 11.43 2.12 -30.98
C LYS A 24 10.13 1.31 -31.04
N SER A 25 9.42 1.18 -29.91
CA SER A 25 8.27 0.30 -29.79
C SER A 25 7.19 0.55 -30.86
N SER A 26 6.81 1.79 -31.11
CA SER A 26 5.78 2.11 -32.10
C SER A 26 6.15 1.67 -33.52
N THR A 27 7.42 1.83 -33.94
CA THR A 27 7.90 1.38 -35.24
C THR A 27 7.88 -0.15 -35.35
N VAL A 28 8.31 -0.85 -34.29
CA VAL A 28 8.33 -2.32 -34.28
C VAL A 28 6.89 -2.87 -34.32
N ILE A 29 5.98 -2.29 -33.55
CA ILE A 29 4.56 -2.70 -33.55
C ILE A 29 3.96 -2.48 -34.94
N ALA A 30 4.18 -1.30 -35.56
CA ALA A 30 3.64 -1.00 -36.90
C ALA A 30 4.13 -1.98 -37.98
N ASN A 31 5.37 -2.47 -37.88
CA ASN A 31 5.98 -3.43 -38.77
C ASN A 31 5.77 -4.90 -38.37
N SER A 32 5.12 -5.18 -37.27
CA SER A 32 4.83 -6.55 -36.87
C SER A 32 3.72 -7.16 -37.74
N LYS A 33 3.86 -8.46 -38.05
CA LYS A 33 2.90 -9.20 -38.87
C LYS A 33 1.53 -9.24 -38.18
N HIS A 34 1.51 -9.46 -36.89
CA HIS A 34 0.30 -9.47 -36.09
C HIS A 34 0.34 -8.33 -35.06
N ARG A 35 -0.80 -7.69 -34.87
CA ARG A 35 -0.97 -6.58 -33.91
C ARG A 35 -2.26 -6.75 -33.15
N LEU A 36 -2.20 -6.41 -31.87
CA LEU A 36 -3.34 -6.36 -30.98
C LEU A 36 -3.30 -5.06 -30.19
N SER A 37 -4.43 -4.41 -30.04
CA SER A 37 -4.59 -3.26 -29.17
C SER A 37 -5.89 -3.35 -28.39
N GLY A 38 -5.93 -2.77 -27.24
CA GLY A 38 -7.14 -2.78 -26.43
C GLY A 38 -7.03 -1.93 -25.17
N LYS A 39 -8.10 -1.93 -24.41
CA LYS A 39 -8.24 -1.29 -23.11
C LYS A 39 -8.57 -2.38 -22.08
N LEU A 40 -7.89 -2.38 -20.95
CA LEU A 40 -8.19 -3.23 -19.80
C LEU A 40 -8.46 -2.35 -18.59
N GLU A 41 -9.54 -2.59 -17.89
CA GLU A 41 -9.88 -1.92 -16.64
C GLU A 41 -9.82 -2.90 -15.49
N CYS A 42 -9.08 -2.53 -14.44
CA CYS A 42 -9.03 -3.25 -13.18
C CYS A 42 -9.64 -2.37 -12.09
N GLY A 43 -10.72 -2.80 -11.47
CA GLY A 43 -11.33 -2.11 -10.33
C GLY A 43 -10.41 -2.05 -9.12
N GLY A 44 -10.71 -1.14 -8.20
CA GLY A 44 -10.09 -1.12 -6.88
C GLY A 44 -10.38 -2.42 -6.12
N GLN A 45 -9.42 -2.87 -5.33
CA GLN A 45 -9.52 -4.15 -4.61
C GLN A 45 -9.17 -3.99 -3.14
N ASP A 46 -9.90 -4.68 -2.27
CA ASP A 46 -9.50 -4.89 -0.90
C ASP A 46 -8.31 -5.85 -0.84
N HIS A 47 -7.38 -5.61 0.08
CA HIS A 47 -6.23 -6.51 0.26
C HIS A 47 -6.65 -7.85 0.85
N PHE A 48 -7.74 -7.87 1.59
CA PHE A 48 -8.42 -9.02 2.16
C PHE A 48 -7.48 -10.02 2.87
N TYR A 49 -6.51 -9.49 3.62
CA TYR A 49 -5.65 -10.30 4.47
C TYR A 49 -6.47 -11.02 5.56
N LEU A 50 -6.11 -12.24 5.91
CA LEU A 50 -6.86 -13.06 6.88
C LEU A 50 -6.82 -12.44 8.29
N GLU A 51 -5.65 -12.04 8.76
CA GLU A 51 -5.47 -11.31 10.01
C GLU A 51 -5.75 -9.82 9.79
N GLY A 52 -6.79 -9.26 10.42
CA GLY A 52 -7.11 -7.82 10.40
C GLY A 52 -6.02 -6.96 11.03
N GLN A 53 -6.23 -5.65 11.02
CA GLN A 53 -5.32 -4.68 11.63
C GLN A 53 -5.30 -4.85 13.16
N ILE A 54 -4.11 -4.96 13.73
CA ILE A 54 -3.93 -5.19 15.17
C ILE A 54 -2.60 -4.62 15.65
N ALA A 55 -2.63 -3.97 16.81
CA ALA A 55 -1.45 -3.55 17.53
C ALA A 55 -1.67 -3.68 19.04
N MET A 56 -0.59 -3.94 19.79
CA MET A 56 -0.57 -3.93 21.24
C MET A 56 0.65 -3.15 21.71
N THR A 57 0.43 -2.13 22.52
CA THR A 57 1.48 -1.33 23.12
C THR A 57 1.59 -1.60 24.62
N ILE A 58 2.81 -1.83 25.08
CA ILE A 58 3.17 -2.08 26.47
C ILE A 58 4.12 -0.97 26.93
N PRO A 59 3.72 -0.08 27.85
CA PRO A 59 4.65 0.85 28.49
C PRO A 59 5.77 0.09 29.20
N GLN A 60 6.97 0.62 29.13
CA GLN A 60 8.16 0.12 29.79
C GLN A 60 8.73 1.20 30.70
N GLU A 61 9.76 0.87 31.48
CA GLU A 61 10.50 1.84 32.28
C GLU A 61 11.12 2.95 31.41
N ASP A 62 11.45 4.07 31.99
CA ASP A 62 12.10 5.23 31.32
C ASP A 62 11.39 5.76 30.09
N ASN A 63 10.06 5.76 30.10
CA ASN A 63 9.23 6.16 28.94
C ASN A 63 9.53 5.38 27.66
N ASN A 64 10.01 4.16 27.76
CA ASN A 64 10.13 3.27 26.63
C ASN A 64 8.79 2.55 26.35
N PHE A 65 8.60 2.12 25.11
CA PHE A 65 7.39 1.42 24.69
C PHE A 65 7.75 0.21 23.83
N LEU A 66 7.18 -0.93 24.19
CA LEU A 66 7.23 -2.15 23.38
C LEU A 66 5.91 -2.28 22.64
N ILE A 67 5.98 -2.39 21.32
CA ILE A 67 4.81 -2.47 20.43
C ILE A 67 4.86 -3.78 19.66
N TYR A 68 3.83 -4.58 19.77
CA TYR A 68 3.56 -5.69 18.87
C TYR A 68 2.56 -5.19 17.82
N SER A 69 2.93 -5.25 16.54
CA SER A 69 2.06 -4.80 15.45
C SER A 69 2.11 -5.79 14.30
N SER A 70 0.95 -6.05 13.70
CA SER A 70 0.86 -6.73 12.43
C SER A 70 1.11 -5.71 11.32
N THR A 71 2.38 -5.54 10.94
CA THR A 71 2.83 -4.56 9.96
C THR A 71 3.87 -5.14 9.01
N GLN A 72 3.85 -4.69 7.75
CA GLN A 72 4.90 -4.96 6.77
C GLN A 72 6.09 -4.00 6.93
N HIS A 73 5.93 -2.90 7.70
CA HIS A 73 6.93 -1.85 7.81
C HIS A 73 7.17 -1.43 9.29
N PRO A 74 7.86 -2.26 10.10
CA PRO A 74 8.07 -1.98 11.51
C PRO A 74 8.86 -0.69 11.78
N SER A 75 9.82 -0.35 10.92
CA SER A 75 10.64 0.87 11.08
C SER A 75 9.82 2.15 10.92
N GLU A 76 8.90 2.20 9.96
CA GLU A 76 8.01 3.36 9.80
C GLU A 76 7.00 3.44 10.94
N THR A 77 6.45 2.29 11.38
CA THR A 77 5.59 2.23 12.58
C THR A 77 6.32 2.81 13.80
N GLN A 78 7.58 2.44 14.03
CA GLN A 78 8.43 2.97 15.08
C GLN A 78 8.57 4.50 14.96
N GLN A 79 8.88 4.99 13.76
CA GLN A 79 9.08 6.40 13.49
C GLN A 79 7.79 7.22 13.74
N ILE A 80 6.65 6.74 13.27
CA ILE A 80 5.37 7.41 13.44
C ILE A 80 4.96 7.43 14.92
N VAL A 81 5.08 6.32 15.63
CA VAL A 81 4.75 6.26 17.05
C VAL A 81 5.67 7.18 17.87
N ALA A 82 6.97 7.22 17.58
CA ALA A 82 7.90 8.13 18.23
C ALA A 82 7.46 9.60 18.06
N LYS A 83 7.08 10.02 16.86
CA LYS A 83 6.54 11.35 16.58
C LYS A 83 5.25 11.62 17.35
N VAL A 84 4.30 10.70 17.30
CA VAL A 84 2.98 10.86 17.94
C VAL A 84 3.10 10.97 19.47
N LEU A 85 3.99 10.19 20.08
CA LEU A 85 4.22 10.24 21.52
C LEU A 85 5.17 11.36 21.96
N ASN A 86 5.77 12.10 21.01
CA ASN A 86 6.87 13.02 21.25
C ASN A 86 8.00 12.38 22.07
N GLN A 87 8.48 11.24 21.59
CA GLN A 87 9.54 10.43 22.20
C GLN A 87 10.73 10.27 21.26
N LYS A 88 11.87 9.89 21.82
CA LYS A 88 13.04 9.53 21.03
C LYS A 88 12.76 8.27 20.22
N PHE A 89 13.31 8.17 19.02
CA PHE A 89 13.14 7.02 18.13
C PHE A 89 13.53 5.70 18.81
N ASN A 90 14.64 5.69 19.52
CA ASN A 90 15.18 4.52 20.21
C ASN A 90 14.41 4.09 21.47
N SER A 91 13.47 4.91 21.97
CA SER A 91 12.58 4.51 23.06
C SER A 91 11.36 3.74 22.60
N ILE A 92 11.18 3.58 21.30
CA ILE A 92 10.10 2.80 20.71
C ILE A 92 10.66 1.51 20.11
N ASN A 93 10.21 0.37 20.60
CA ASN A 93 10.60 -0.94 20.08
C ASN A 93 9.39 -1.61 19.43
N VAL A 94 9.45 -1.84 18.12
CA VAL A 94 8.37 -2.50 17.35
C VAL A 94 8.78 -3.93 17.03
N LYS A 95 7.94 -4.88 17.43
CA LYS A 95 8.12 -6.31 17.16
C LYS A 95 7.03 -6.83 16.26
N VAL A 96 7.43 -7.43 15.15
CA VAL A 96 6.56 -8.20 14.25
C VAL A 96 6.95 -9.67 14.39
N ARG A 97 6.12 -10.47 15.06
CA ARG A 97 6.41 -11.89 15.27
C ARG A 97 6.02 -12.73 14.07
N ARG A 98 4.78 -12.58 13.63
CA ARG A 98 4.17 -13.20 12.46
C ARG A 98 3.15 -12.25 11.90
N ILE A 99 2.91 -12.32 10.61
CA ILE A 99 1.91 -11.53 9.93
C ILE A 99 0.99 -12.47 9.14
N GLY A 100 -0.31 -12.36 9.38
CA GLY A 100 -1.34 -13.18 8.73
C GLY A 100 -1.81 -12.59 7.40
N GLY A 101 -0.87 -12.21 6.53
CA GLY A 101 -1.10 -11.54 5.28
C GLY A 101 -1.03 -10.01 5.39
N GLY A 102 -0.67 -9.36 4.30
CA GLY A 102 -0.57 -7.90 4.22
C GLY A 102 -0.84 -7.41 2.81
N PHE A 103 -0.17 -7.97 1.80
CA PHE A 103 -0.38 -7.69 0.37
C PHE A 103 -0.32 -6.19 0.00
N GLY A 104 0.46 -5.41 0.76
CA GLY A 104 0.52 -3.95 0.67
C GLY A 104 -0.45 -3.21 1.60
N GLY A 105 -1.45 -3.88 2.20
CA GLY A 105 -2.43 -3.26 3.09
C GLY A 105 -1.95 -2.98 4.50
N LYS A 106 -0.77 -3.48 4.87
CA LYS A 106 -0.15 -3.28 6.19
C LYS A 106 1.20 -2.57 6.11
N GLU A 107 1.49 -1.87 5.03
CA GLU A 107 2.68 -1.02 4.94
C GLU A 107 2.48 0.27 5.71
N THR A 108 1.48 1.06 5.36
CA THR A 108 1.19 2.38 5.95
C THR A 108 -0.02 2.39 6.87
N GLN A 109 -1.03 1.55 6.63
CA GLN A 109 -2.28 1.56 7.40
C GLN A 109 -2.10 1.08 8.84
N SER A 110 -1.18 0.15 9.08
CA SER A 110 -0.94 -0.47 10.39
C SER A 110 -0.44 0.52 11.45
N PHE A 111 0.26 1.58 11.07
CA PHE A 111 0.77 2.52 12.06
C PHE A 111 -0.32 3.38 12.73
N PHE A 112 -1.49 3.56 12.12
CA PHE A 112 -2.62 4.22 12.79
C PHE A 112 -3.02 3.48 14.06
N PHE A 113 -3.16 2.17 13.96
CA PHE A 113 -3.56 1.32 15.08
C PHE A 113 -2.47 1.23 16.15
N ALA A 114 -1.21 1.19 15.73
CA ALA A 114 -0.08 1.26 16.63
C ALA A 114 0.00 2.61 17.36
N ALA A 115 -0.23 3.73 16.66
CA ALA A 115 -0.23 5.06 17.24
C ALA A 115 -1.36 5.23 18.25
N ILE A 116 -2.60 4.83 17.91
CA ILE A 116 -3.76 4.94 18.79
C ILE A 116 -3.57 4.09 20.06
N SER A 117 -3.14 2.83 19.90
CA SER A 117 -2.85 1.96 21.05
C SER A 117 -1.74 2.53 21.94
N SER A 118 -0.75 3.21 21.35
CA SER A 118 0.36 3.82 22.07
C SER A 118 -0.04 5.08 22.84
N ILE A 119 -0.88 5.94 22.27
CA ILE A 119 -1.45 7.09 22.99
C ILE A 119 -2.25 6.62 24.20
N ALA A 120 -3.12 5.63 24.00
CA ALA A 120 -3.91 5.08 25.10
C ALA A 120 -3.04 4.42 26.18
N ALA A 121 -2.03 3.63 25.76
CA ALA A 121 -1.10 2.99 26.69
C ALA A 121 -0.30 4.00 27.52
N LYS A 122 0.20 5.07 26.89
CA LYS A 122 0.89 6.16 27.59
C LYS A 122 -0.03 6.86 28.59
N LYS A 123 -1.26 7.19 28.19
CA LYS A 123 -2.22 7.89 29.06
C LYS A 123 -2.66 7.05 30.26
N LEU A 124 -2.86 5.75 30.06
CA LEU A 124 -3.35 4.84 31.08
C LEU A 124 -2.21 4.19 31.91
N ASN A 125 -0.98 4.32 31.45
CA ASN A 125 0.18 3.60 31.98
C ASN A 125 -0.07 2.08 32.12
N ARG A 126 -0.71 1.48 31.11
CA ARG A 126 -1.10 0.06 31.04
C ARG A 126 -0.92 -0.47 29.62
N PRO A 127 -0.72 -1.79 29.46
CA PRO A 127 -0.79 -2.42 28.15
C PRO A 127 -2.16 -2.18 27.49
N VAL A 128 -2.14 -1.74 26.24
CA VAL A 128 -3.36 -1.54 25.44
C VAL A 128 -3.24 -2.30 24.14
N LYS A 129 -4.23 -3.13 23.85
CA LYS A 129 -4.39 -3.84 22.58
C LYS A 129 -5.56 -3.25 21.82
N LEU A 130 -5.31 -2.88 20.58
CA LEU A 130 -6.32 -2.44 19.61
C LEU A 130 -6.39 -3.45 18.48
N ARG A 131 -7.56 -3.97 18.24
CA ARG A 131 -7.90 -4.79 17.09
C ARG A 131 -9.23 -4.29 16.54
N ILE A 132 -9.27 -4.05 15.25
CA ILE A 132 -10.54 -3.76 14.57
C ILE A 132 -11.11 -5.05 14.00
N ASP A 133 -12.39 -5.12 13.85
CA ASP A 133 -13.05 -6.24 13.18
C ASP A 133 -12.94 -6.12 11.65
N ARG A 134 -13.45 -7.10 10.93
CA ARG A 134 -13.34 -7.15 9.47
C ARG A 134 -14.13 -6.04 8.78
N GLU A 135 -15.30 -5.72 9.29
CA GLU A 135 -16.18 -4.71 8.69
C GLU A 135 -15.56 -3.32 8.81
N ASP A 136 -15.08 -2.98 10.00
CA ASP A 136 -14.36 -1.72 10.23
C ASP A 136 -13.07 -1.63 9.41
N ASP A 137 -12.30 -2.72 9.33
CA ASP A 137 -11.08 -2.76 8.52
C ASP A 137 -11.40 -2.46 7.04
N MET A 138 -12.45 -3.06 6.49
CA MET A 138 -12.87 -2.83 5.11
C MET A 138 -13.38 -1.40 4.85
N ILE A 139 -13.89 -0.71 5.86
CA ILE A 139 -14.38 0.66 5.74
C ILE A 139 -13.26 1.68 5.96
N MET A 140 -12.42 1.46 6.97
CA MET A 140 -11.45 2.45 7.47
C MET A 140 -10.12 2.43 6.71
N THR A 141 -9.72 1.27 6.17
CA THR A 141 -8.40 1.14 5.53
C THR A 141 -8.45 1.41 4.03
N GLY A 142 -7.30 1.80 3.49
CA GLY A 142 -7.15 2.04 2.05
C GLY A 142 -7.29 0.75 1.23
N LYS A 143 -7.54 0.94 -0.05
CA LYS A 143 -7.71 -0.11 -1.05
C LYS A 143 -6.60 -0.05 -2.10
N ARG A 144 -6.38 -1.14 -2.82
CA ARG A 144 -5.57 -1.12 -4.03
C ARG A 144 -6.27 -0.25 -5.08
N HIS A 145 -5.48 0.57 -5.78
CA HIS A 145 -6.01 1.52 -6.73
C HIS A 145 -6.68 0.83 -7.93
N GLN A 146 -7.65 1.51 -8.49
CA GLN A 146 -8.20 1.19 -9.81
C GLN A 146 -7.18 1.56 -10.90
N PHE A 147 -7.12 0.77 -11.98
CA PHE A 147 -6.25 1.02 -13.12
C PHE A 147 -7.01 0.93 -14.44
N ILE A 148 -6.60 1.77 -15.38
CA ILE A 148 -7.00 1.69 -16.78
C ILE A 148 -5.71 1.55 -17.60
N PHE A 149 -5.61 0.46 -18.36
CA PHE A 149 -4.48 0.17 -19.24
C PHE A 149 -4.93 0.29 -20.70
N ASN A 150 -4.27 1.12 -21.50
CA ASN A 150 -4.36 1.08 -22.95
C ASN A 150 -3.10 0.41 -23.48
N TYR A 151 -3.25 -0.63 -24.26
CA TYR A 151 -2.11 -1.41 -24.73
C TYR A 151 -2.12 -1.62 -26.25
N GLU A 152 -0.91 -1.73 -26.79
CA GLU A 152 -0.63 -2.12 -28.16
C GLU A 152 0.49 -3.15 -28.16
N VAL A 153 0.35 -4.25 -28.88
CA VAL A 153 1.34 -5.35 -28.93
C VAL A 153 1.53 -5.76 -30.38
N GLY A 154 2.79 -5.91 -30.79
CA GLY A 154 3.19 -6.53 -32.04
C GLY A 154 3.83 -7.89 -31.80
N PHE A 155 3.44 -8.91 -32.55
CA PHE A 155 3.95 -10.27 -32.40
C PHE A 155 4.11 -11.01 -33.73
N SER A 156 4.90 -12.09 -33.70
CA SER A 156 5.20 -12.96 -34.86
C SER A 156 4.25 -14.15 -34.96
N ASP A 157 4.35 -14.95 -36.04
CA ASP A 157 3.50 -16.14 -36.28
C ASP A 157 3.57 -17.18 -35.16
N ASN A 158 4.71 -17.32 -34.50
CA ASN A 158 4.90 -18.23 -33.39
C ASN A 158 4.52 -17.63 -32.01
N GLY A 159 3.82 -16.51 -32.00
CA GLY A 159 3.37 -15.84 -30.79
C GLY A 159 4.44 -15.07 -30.01
N LYS A 160 5.66 -14.93 -30.55
CA LYS A 160 6.72 -14.17 -29.88
C LYS A 160 6.39 -12.67 -29.91
N ILE A 161 6.34 -12.04 -28.75
CA ILE A 161 6.15 -10.60 -28.61
C ILE A 161 7.40 -9.89 -29.13
N MET A 162 7.22 -9.05 -30.14
CA MET A 162 8.28 -8.25 -30.75
C MET A 162 8.41 -6.90 -30.05
N SER A 163 7.30 -6.29 -29.65
CA SER A 163 7.25 -5.06 -28.89
C SER A 163 5.87 -4.87 -28.24
N SER A 164 5.83 -4.12 -27.16
CA SER A 164 4.60 -3.68 -26.50
C SER A 164 4.69 -2.21 -26.09
N LYS A 165 3.52 -1.59 -25.97
CA LYS A 165 3.31 -0.25 -25.41
C LYS A 165 2.09 -0.32 -24.51
N ILE A 166 2.23 0.14 -23.29
CA ILE A 166 1.19 0.16 -22.25
C ILE A 166 1.13 1.55 -21.64
#